data_7f3e68479724345b30555e56e5946fa5
#
_entry.id   7f3e68479724345b30555e56e5946fa5
#
_cell.length_a   1.000
_cell.length_b   1.000
_cell.length_c   1.000
_cell.angle_alpha   90.00
_cell.angle_beta   90.00
_cell.angle_gamma   90.00
#
_symmetry.space_group_name_H-M   'P 1'
#
loop_
_entity.id
_entity.type
_entity.pdbx_description
1 polymer ?
#
loop_
_entity_poly.entity_id
_entity_poly.type
_entity_poly.pdbx_seq_one_letter_code
_entity_poly.pdbx_strand_id
1 'polypeptide(L)'
;MRFLRKKIASVYRVRLLATVIMMACGLSALGRPGDKLMNRPYADLKRWHLGFSVGLHFQDLKFTHNGFITADGQQWVAEVPGYDPGFCVNVLADLRLHQYFNLRVSPGMYFGSKKVEMLDYNQSPDAITTHMTQDIKSTYVVVPIDLKISGNRLRDTRPYVTGGVMATFDVGKKKSEALMFNTADVFLTCGFGCDFYLPYFKFNPEVKFCFGLTDILRHKRPDLDDNPEMLKMTESLAKVKQNMIVITFYFE
;
A
#
# COMPACT_ATOMS: atom_id res chain seq x y z
N MET A 1 20.13 -11.03 -19.95
CA MET A 1 21.06 -10.14 -19.21
C MET A 1 20.43 -8.82 -18.72
N ARG A 2 19.53 -8.14 -19.44
CA ARG A 2 18.87 -6.88 -18.98
C ARG A 2 17.96 -7.06 -17.76
N PHE A 3 17.30 -8.20 -17.59
CA PHE A 3 16.39 -8.50 -16.48
C PHE A 3 17.10 -8.63 -15.12
N LEU A 4 18.26 -9.30 -15.09
CA LEU A 4 19.08 -9.41 -13.88
C LEU A 4 19.63 -8.05 -13.42
N ARG A 5 20.00 -7.16 -14.34
CA ARG A 5 20.47 -5.80 -14.00
C ARG A 5 19.36 -4.94 -13.39
N LYS A 6 18.10 -5.03 -13.86
CA LYS A 6 16.96 -4.31 -13.26
C LYS A 6 16.62 -4.81 -11.85
N LYS A 7 16.66 -6.12 -11.62
CA LYS A 7 16.41 -6.71 -10.28
C LYS A 7 17.50 -6.32 -9.29
N ILE A 8 18.77 -6.33 -9.70
CA ILE A 8 19.91 -5.92 -8.88
C ILE A 8 19.81 -4.43 -8.55
N ALA A 9 19.51 -3.56 -9.52
CA ALA A 9 19.35 -2.13 -9.29
C ALA A 9 18.17 -1.79 -8.34
N SER A 10 17.08 -2.56 -8.39
CA SER A 10 15.95 -2.42 -7.47
C SER A 10 16.33 -2.77 -6.03
N VAL A 11 17.06 -3.87 -5.83
CA VAL A 11 17.54 -4.29 -4.50
C VAL A 11 18.50 -3.27 -3.90
N TYR A 12 19.39 -2.68 -4.70
CA TYR A 12 20.31 -1.62 -4.23
C TYR A 12 19.55 -0.34 -3.86
N ARG A 13 18.53 0.07 -4.62
CA ARG A 13 17.69 1.23 -4.28
C ARG A 13 16.94 1.04 -2.96
N VAL A 14 16.37 -0.15 -2.74
CA VAL A 14 15.67 -0.47 -1.49
C VAL A 14 16.66 -0.49 -0.30
N ARG A 15 17.85 -1.07 -0.47
CA ARG A 15 18.88 -1.06 0.57
C ARG A 15 19.37 0.35 0.87
N LEU A 16 19.58 1.19 -0.14
CA LEU A 16 19.99 2.58 0.02
C LEU A 16 18.91 3.40 0.74
N LEU A 17 17.65 3.20 0.39
CA LEU A 17 16.51 3.84 1.06
C LEU A 17 16.42 3.41 2.53
N ALA A 18 16.56 2.12 2.81
CA ALA A 18 16.57 1.57 4.17
C ALA A 18 17.74 2.11 5.01
N THR A 19 18.93 2.25 4.43
CA THR A 19 20.08 2.83 5.14
C THR A 19 19.91 4.33 5.41
N VAL A 20 19.34 5.09 4.47
CA VAL A 20 19.03 6.52 4.67
C VAL A 20 17.99 6.71 5.76
N ILE A 21 16.95 5.87 5.80
CA ILE A 21 15.90 5.89 6.82
C ILE A 21 16.49 5.51 8.19
N MET A 22 17.35 4.47 8.26
CA MET A 22 18.02 4.06 9.47
C MET A 22 18.97 5.15 9.99
N MET A 23 19.64 5.87 9.09
CA MET A 23 20.51 7.00 9.43
C MET A 23 19.70 8.20 9.92
N ALA A 24 18.56 8.50 9.33
CA ALA A 24 17.63 9.55 9.78
C ALA A 24 17.03 9.24 11.16
N CYS A 25 16.65 7.98 11.43
CA CYS A 25 16.21 7.54 12.75
C CYS A 25 17.35 7.55 13.78
N GLY A 26 18.58 7.23 13.38
CA GLY A 26 19.76 7.26 14.26
C GLY A 26 20.15 8.66 14.72
N LEU A 27 19.99 9.67 13.87
CA LEU A 27 20.24 11.08 14.21
C LEU A 27 19.24 11.60 15.25
N SER A 28 18.02 11.08 15.30
CA SER A 28 17.03 11.42 16.32
C SER A 28 17.36 10.83 17.70
N ALA A 29 18.20 9.79 17.77
CA ALA A 29 18.61 9.14 19.03
C ALA A 29 19.74 9.89 19.79
N LEU A 30 20.34 10.90 19.19
CA LEU A 30 21.43 11.69 19.79
C LEU A 30 20.93 12.82 20.70
N GLY A 31 19.63 12.93 20.96
CA GLY A 31 19.04 13.87 21.92
C GLY A 31 19.47 13.51 23.36
N ARG A 32 20.03 14.46 24.10
CA ARG A 32 20.39 14.27 25.51
C ARG A 32 19.13 14.09 26.36
N PRO A 33 19.07 13.09 27.27
CA PRO A 33 17.99 12.99 28.25
C PRO A 33 18.02 14.26 29.13
N GLY A 34 16.92 15.02 29.15
CA GLY A 34 16.79 16.24 29.97
C GLY A 34 16.58 17.54 29.22
N ASP A 35 16.58 17.54 27.89
CA ASP A 35 16.21 18.74 27.11
C ASP A 35 14.77 19.14 27.38
N LYS A 36 14.54 20.44 27.67
CA LYS A 36 13.21 20.97 27.92
C LYS A 36 12.31 20.82 26.68
N LEU A 37 11.10 20.30 26.88
CA LEU A 37 10.08 20.24 25.84
C LEU A 37 9.68 21.69 25.45
N MET A 38 9.97 22.08 24.21
CA MET A 38 9.71 23.45 23.75
C MET A 38 8.24 23.65 23.34
N ASN A 39 7.70 22.71 22.55
CA ASN A 39 6.37 22.82 22.01
C ASN A 39 5.41 21.81 22.63
N ARG A 40 4.18 22.23 22.99
CA ARG A 40 3.08 21.37 23.45
C ARG A 40 3.50 20.31 24.49
N PRO A 41 4.04 20.71 25.67
CA PRO A 41 4.59 19.76 26.65
C PRO A 41 3.57 18.75 27.20
N TYR A 42 2.27 19.12 27.21
CA TYR A 42 1.17 18.28 27.71
C TYR A 42 0.41 17.54 26.61
N ALA A 43 0.83 17.62 25.35
CA ALA A 43 0.11 16.97 24.25
C ALA A 43 0.00 15.47 24.47
N ASP A 44 1.08 14.83 24.91
CA ASP A 44 1.13 13.37 25.13
C ASP A 44 0.33 12.88 26.34
N LEU A 45 -0.16 13.80 27.18
CA LEU A 45 -1.02 13.45 28.34
C LEU A 45 -2.49 13.28 27.96
N LYS A 46 -2.92 13.85 26.84
CA LYS A 46 -4.28 13.68 26.36
C LYS A 46 -4.58 12.23 26.03
N ARG A 47 -5.77 11.77 26.41
CA ARG A 47 -6.21 10.39 26.16
C ARG A 47 -6.60 10.18 24.69
N TRP A 48 -7.23 11.18 24.09
CA TRP A 48 -7.70 11.16 22.70
C TRP A 48 -7.01 12.24 21.89
N HIS A 49 -6.57 11.88 20.70
CA HIS A 49 -6.09 12.80 19.69
C HIS A 49 -6.92 12.56 18.42
N LEU A 50 -7.50 13.63 17.95
CA LEU A 50 -8.26 13.65 16.70
C LEU A 50 -7.50 14.47 15.69
N GLY A 51 -7.60 14.08 14.43
CA GLY A 51 -6.93 14.75 13.34
C GLY A 51 -7.40 14.28 11.98
N PHE A 52 -6.66 14.64 10.98
CA PHE A 52 -6.86 14.17 9.62
C PHE A 52 -5.51 13.82 9.00
N SER A 53 -5.55 13.12 7.90
CA SER A 53 -4.34 12.85 7.14
C SER A 53 -4.59 12.89 5.65
N VAL A 54 -3.55 13.27 4.94
CA VAL A 54 -3.47 13.21 3.49
C VAL A 54 -2.22 12.45 3.08
N GLY A 55 -2.26 11.78 1.96
CA GLY A 55 -1.10 11.02 1.55
C GLY A 55 -1.18 10.52 0.12
N LEU A 56 -0.13 9.84 -0.27
CA LEU A 56 0.02 9.16 -1.55
C LEU A 56 0.14 7.66 -1.30
N HIS A 57 -0.42 6.86 -2.20
CA HIS A 57 -0.23 5.43 -2.16
C HIS A 57 0.17 4.88 -3.52
N PHE A 58 0.97 3.83 -3.50
CA PHE A 58 1.41 3.08 -4.67
C PHE A 58 0.90 1.66 -4.52
N GLN A 59 0.16 1.19 -5.52
CA GLN A 59 -0.44 -0.14 -5.50
C GLN A 59 0.32 -1.07 -6.43
N ASP A 60 0.58 -2.28 -5.97
CA ASP A 60 1.22 -3.35 -6.71
C ASP A 60 0.32 -4.58 -6.72
N LEU A 61 0.20 -5.23 -7.88
CA LEU A 61 -0.53 -6.48 -8.03
C LEU A 61 0.48 -7.61 -8.25
N LYS A 62 0.45 -8.58 -7.38
CA LYS A 62 1.26 -9.80 -7.51
C LYS A 62 0.42 -10.91 -8.10
N PHE A 63 0.67 -11.20 -9.37
CA PHE A 63 0.02 -12.29 -10.09
C PHE A 63 0.73 -13.63 -9.83
N THR A 64 -0.06 -14.68 -9.62
CA THR A 64 0.41 -16.06 -9.61
C THR A 64 -0.24 -16.77 -10.80
N HIS A 65 0.56 -17.11 -11.80
CA HIS A 65 0.12 -17.75 -13.02
C HIS A 65 -0.09 -19.25 -12.82
N ASN A 66 -1.09 -19.80 -13.48
CA ASN A 66 -1.41 -21.24 -13.41
C ASN A 66 -0.64 -22.06 -14.47
N GLY A 67 0.07 -21.41 -15.39
CA GLY A 67 0.74 -22.07 -16.51
C GLY A 67 -0.23 -22.66 -17.54
N PHE A 68 -1.48 -22.24 -17.54
CA PHE A 68 -2.49 -22.72 -18.45
C PHE A 68 -2.15 -22.31 -19.90
N ILE A 69 -2.07 -23.33 -20.79
CA ILE A 69 -1.90 -23.13 -22.22
C ILE A 69 -3.27 -23.39 -22.85
N THR A 70 -3.79 -22.43 -23.62
CA THR A 70 -5.04 -22.58 -24.33
C THR A 70 -4.95 -23.64 -25.42
N ALA A 71 -6.09 -24.16 -25.89
CA ALA A 71 -6.15 -25.12 -27.01
C ALA A 71 -5.46 -24.59 -28.28
N ASP A 72 -5.40 -23.28 -28.44
CA ASP A 72 -4.75 -22.56 -29.55
C ASP A 72 -3.24 -22.36 -29.32
N GLY A 73 -2.66 -22.93 -28.24
CA GLY A 73 -1.25 -22.85 -27.92
C GLY A 73 -0.81 -21.50 -27.30
N GLN A 74 -1.73 -20.62 -26.91
CA GLN A 74 -1.44 -19.32 -26.33
C GLN A 74 -1.20 -19.45 -24.81
N GLN A 75 -0.21 -18.73 -24.29
CA GLN A 75 0.07 -18.61 -22.86
C GLN A 75 -0.01 -17.15 -22.42
N TRP A 76 -1.05 -16.81 -21.69
CA TRP A 76 -1.29 -15.47 -21.21
C TRP A 76 -0.60 -15.18 -19.89
N VAL A 77 0.13 -14.05 -19.85
CA VAL A 77 0.83 -13.56 -18.67
C VAL A 77 0.36 -12.14 -18.39
N ALA A 78 -0.11 -11.91 -17.16
CA ALA A 78 -0.48 -10.58 -16.68
C ALA A 78 0.72 -9.90 -16.01
N GLU A 79 1.01 -8.67 -16.38
CA GLU A 79 2.06 -7.84 -15.79
C GLU A 79 1.54 -6.45 -15.45
N VAL A 80 2.18 -5.81 -14.45
CA VAL A 80 1.95 -4.40 -14.11
C VAL A 80 3.08 -3.58 -14.73
N PRO A 81 2.82 -2.78 -15.76
CA PRO A 81 3.87 -2.04 -16.47
C PRO A 81 4.45 -0.89 -15.65
N GLY A 82 3.70 -0.37 -14.69
CA GLY A 82 4.12 0.75 -13.86
C GLY A 82 3.22 0.96 -12.65
N TYR A 83 3.70 1.79 -11.72
CA TYR A 83 2.96 2.17 -10.52
C TYR A 83 2.38 3.57 -10.70
N ASP A 84 1.07 3.68 -10.82
CA ASP A 84 0.40 4.96 -10.81
C ASP A 84 0.19 5.43 -9.36
N PRO A 85 0.65 6.65 -8.99
CA PRO A 85 0.40 7.17 -7.66
C PRO A 85 -1.08 7.48 -7.49
N GLY A 86 -1.66 6.97 -6.41
CA GLY A 86 -2.97 7.37 -5.93
C GLY A 86 -2.85 8.34 -4.77
N PHE A 87 -3.95 8.95 -4.37
CA PHE A 87 -3.99 9.80 -3.19
C PHE A 87 -4.97 9.25 -2.15
N CYS A 88 -4.74 9.58 -0.89
CA CYS A 88 -5.59 9.16 0.20
C CYS A 88 -5.90 10.30 1.16
N VAL A 89 -7.11 10.27 1.71
CA VAL A 89 -7.58 11.19 2.74
C VAL A 89 -8.24 10.39 3.84
N ASN A 90 -7.81 10.59 5.09
CA ASN A 90 -8.35 9.85 6.23
C ASN A 90 -8.65 10.81 7.39
N VAL A 91 -9.59 10.41 8.22
CA VAL A 91 -9.83 10.99 9.54
C VAL A 91 -9.05 10.16 10.56
N LEU A 92 -8.39 10.80 11.49
CA LEU A 92 -7.56 10.16 12.49
C LEU A 92 -8.24 10.17 13.86
N ALA A 93 -8.28 9.04 14.51
CA ALA A 93 -8.57 8.89 15.93
C ALA A 93 -7.45 8.05 16.57
N ASP A 94 -6.71 8.66 17.47
CA ASP A 94 -5.60 8.03 18.20
C ASP A 94 -5.95 7.99 19.69
N LEU A 95 -6.07 6.79 20.24
CA LEU A 95 -6.38 6.55 21.64
C LEU A 95 -5.11 6.10 22.38
N ARG A 96 -4.68 6.90 23.36
CA ARG A 96 -3.57 6.55 24.21
C ARG A 96 -3.97 5.44 25.19
N LEU A 97 -3.34 4.28 25.06
CA LEU A 97 -3.50 3.15 25.97
C LEU A 97 -2.48 3.20 27.12
N HIS A 98 -1.24 3.52 26.76
CA HIS A 98 -0.11 3.60 27.70
C HIS A 98 0.86 4.71 27.26
N GLN A 99 1.90 4.98 28.03
CA GLN A 99 2.92 5.99 27.71
C GLN A 99 3.59 5.75 26.34
N TYR A 100 3.75 4.49 25.94
CA TYR A 100 4.40 4.09 24.69
C TYR A 100 3.44 3.51 23.66
N PHE A 101 2.22 3.17 24.03
CA PHE A 101 1.27 2.45 23.19
C PHE A 101 0.01 3.26 22.95
N ASN A 102 -0.29 3.46 21.68
CA ASN A 102 -1.53 4.09 21.23
C ASN A 102 -2.25 3.16 20.25
N LEU A 103 -3.57 3.13 20.34
CA LEU A 103 -4.43 2.50 19.34
C LEU A 103 -4.87 3.58 18.36
N ARG A 104 -4.50 3.41 17.09
CA ARG A 104 -4.80 4.34 16.01
C ARG A 104 -5.82 3.73 15.07
N VAL A 105 -6.90 4.46 14.81
CA VAL A 105 -7.91 4.12 13.80
C VAL A 105 -8.01 5.30 12.85
N SER A 106 -7.84 5.05 11.54
CA SER A 106 -7.84 6.14 10.57
C SER A 106 -8.69 5.80 9.33
N PRO A 107 -10.03 5.75 9.50
CA PRO A 107 -10.92 5.49 8.37
C PRO A 107 -10.78 6.59 7.31
N GLY A 108 -10.88 6.19 6.04
CA GLY A 108 -10.71 7.13 4.95
C GLY A 108 -10.99 6.56 3.57
N MET A 109 -10.62 7.33 2.57
CA MET A 109 -10.82 6.98 1.16
C MET A 109 -9.48 7.05 0.41
N TYR A 110 -9.25 6.02 -0.41
CA TYR A 110 -8.08 5.91 -1.28
C TYR A 110 -8.55 5.92 -2.73
N PHE A 111 -7.96 6.81 -3.52
CA PHE A 111 -8.28 7.00 -4.94
C PHE A 111 -7.05 6.70 -5.77
N GLY A 112 -7.18 5.80 -6.73
CA GLY A 112 -6.06 5.44 -7.59
C GLY A 112 -6.51 4.70 -8.84
N SER A 113 -5.54 4.46 -9.73
CA SER A 113 -5.69 3.63 -10.91
C SER A 113 -4.60 2.56 -10.95
N LYS A 114 -4.89 1.46 -11.62
CA LYS A 114 -3.95 0.37 -11.87
C LYS A 114 -3.97 0.03 -13.34
N LYS A 115 -2.79 -0.14 -13.91
CA LYS A 115 -2.65 -0.63 -15.28
C LYS A 115 -2.23 -2.08 -15.24
N VAL A 116 -2.94 -2.91 -15.97
CA VAL A 116 -2.62 -4.31 -16.16
C VAL A 116 -2.45 -4.56 -17.66
N GLU A 117 -1.33 -5.14 -18.03
CA GLU A 117 -1.04 -5.55 -19.38
C GLU A 117 -1.06 -7.07 -19.47
N MET A 118 -1.79 -7.60 -20.47
CA MET A 118 -1.84 -9.01 -20.80
C MET A 118 -0.94 -9.26 -22.01
N LEU A 119 0.04 -10.14 -21.83
CA LEU A 119 1.03 -10.50 -22.84
C LEU A 119 0.84 -11.97 -23.24
N ASP A 120 0.84 -12.27 -24.55
CA ASP A 120 0.93 -13.63 -25.04
C ASP A 120 2.40 -14.04 -25.21
N TYR A 121 2.83 -15.05 -24.51
CA TYR A 121 4.23 -15.49 -24.44
C TYR A 121 4.62 -16.51 -25.53
N ASN A 122 3.64 -17.12 -26.23
CA ASN A 122 3.88 -18.17 -27.23
C ASN A 122 4.06 -17.64 -28.65
N GLN A 123 3.95 -16.35 -28.87
CA GLN A 123 4.32 -15.75 -30.15
C GLN A 123 5.83 -15.51 -30.20
N SER A 124 6.42 -15.59 -31.43
CA SER A 124 7.84 -15.39 -31.66
C SER A 124 8.42 -14.19 -30.92
N PRO A 125 9.67 -14.24 -30.42
CA PRO A 125 10.27 -13.19 -29.58
C PRO A 125 10.23 -11.76 -30.17
N ASP A 126 10.09 -11.65 -31.50
CA ASP A 126 9.98 -10.37 -32.23
C ASP A 126 8.54 -9.86 -32.35
N ALA A 127 7.54 -10.64 -31.92
CA ALA A 127 6.11 -10.36 -32.03
C ALA A 127 5.42 -10.39 -30.67
N ILE A 128 6.09 -9.96 -29.59
CA ILE A 128 5.41 -9.72 -28.31
C ILE A 128 4.48 -8.52 -28.50
N THR A 129 3.29 -8.78 -28.99
CA THR A 129 2.23 -7.79 -29.12
C THR A 129 1.52 -7.73 -27.79
N THR A 130 1.54 -6.59 -27.13
CA THR A 130 0.66 -6.32 -25.99
C THR A 130 -0.77 -6.40 -26.50
N HIS A 131 -1.47 -7.48 -26.18
CA HIS A 131 -2.79 -7.70 -26.76
C HIS A 131 -3.90 -6.94 -26.06
N MET A 132 -3.72 -6.60 -24.77
CA MET A 132 -4.72 -5.88 -24.02
C MET A 132 -4.12 -5.10 -22.85
N THR A 133 -4.38 -3.80 -22.81
CA THR A 133 -4.09 -2.96 -21.65
C THR A 133 -5.41 -2.60 -20.98
N GLN A 134 -5.53 -2.88 -19.69
CA GLN A 134 -6.71 -2.57 -18.90
C GLN A 134 -6.37 -1.55 -17.81
N ASP A 135 -7.04 -0.38 -17.86
CA ASP A 135 -6.94 0.65 -16.84
C ASP A 135 -8.08 0.48 -15.81
N ILE A 136 -7.74 0.02 -14.61
CA ILE A 136 -8.68 -0.24 -13.52
C ILE A 136 -8.66 0.94 -12.55
N LYS A 137 -9.69 1.78 -12.60
CA LYS A 137 -9.90 2.84 -11.60
C LYS A 137 -10.47 2.22 -10.34
N SER A 138 -9.85 2.51 -9.21
CA SER A 138 -10.22 1.96 -7.91
C SER A 138 -10.48 3.09 -6.92
N THR A 139 -11.58 2.98 -6.21
CA THR A 139 -11.91 3.84 -5.07
C THR A 139 -12.17 2.96 -3.88
N TYR A 140 -11.30 3.02 -2.88
CA TYR A 140 -11.41 2.20 -1.68
C TYR A 140 -11.88 3.03 -0.49
N VAL A 141 -12.84 2.50 0.24
CA VAL A 141 -13.07 2.88 1.63
C VAL A 141 -12.17 1.99 2.47
N VAL A 142 -11.35 2.57 3.32
CA VAL A 142 -10.37 1.85 4.14
C VAL A 142 -10.59 2.11 5.61
N VAL A 143 -10.37 1.08 6.43
CA VAL A 143 -10.43 1.17 7.88
C VAL A 143 -9.18 0.48 8.46
N PRO A 144 -8.06 1.19 8.57
CA PRO A 144 -6.88 0.68 9.26
C PRO A 144 -7.07 0.77 10.77
N ILE A 145 -6.63 -0.27 11.46
CA ILE A 145 -6.56 -0.36 12.93
C ILE A 145 -5.12 -0.75 13.28
N ASP A 146 -4.36 0.21 13.75
CA ASP A 146 -2.92 0.07 13.98
C ASP A 146 -2.59 0.28 15.47
N LEU A 147 -1.68 -0.53 16.00
CA LEU A 147 -1.02 -0.27 17.26
C LEU A 147 0.23 0.57 16.99
N LYS A 148 0.25 1.80 17.50
CA LYS A 148 1.39 2.71 17.41
C LYS A 148 2.25 2.54 18.66
N ILE A 149 3.52 2.22 18.47
CA ILE A 149 4.53 2.08 19.52
C ILE A 149 5.50 3.23 19.37
N SER A 150 5.46 4.15 20.31
CA SER A 150 6.25 5.38 20.27
C SER A 150 7.44 5.29 21.21
N GLY A 151 8.60 5.78 20.76
CA GLY A 151 9.79 5.94 21.58
C GLY A 151 9.67 7.07 22.61
N ASN A 152 10.77 7.40 23.26
CA ASN A 152 10.85 8.56 24.12
C ASN A 152 10.83 9.83 23.26
N ARG A 153 10.16 10.85 23.77
CA ARG A 153 10.15 12.15 23.14
C ARG A 153 11.48 12.85 23.36
N LEU A 154 12.12 13.25 22.28
CA LEU A 154 13.37 13.97 22.25
C LEU A 154 13.07 15.40 21.79
N ARG A 155 13.03 16.36 22.73
CA ARG A 155 12.67 17.73 22.43
C ARG A 155 11.27 17.86 21.80
N ASP A 156 11.24 18.07 20.48
CA ASP A 156 9.99 18.24 19.71
C ASP A 156 9.78 17.12 18.68
N THR A 157 10.50 16.01 18.84
CA THR A 157 10.41 14.85 17.95
C THR A 157 10.18 13.56 18.75
N ARG A 158 9.39 12.64 18.20
CA ARG A 158 9.12 11.34 18.80
C ARG A 158 8.99 10.29 17.71
N PRO A 159 10.02 9.44 17.52
CA PRO A 159 9.94 8.35 16.54
C PRO A 159 8.94 7.29 17.00
N TYR A 160 8.27 6.64 16.05
CA TYR A 160 7.35 5.55 16.32
C TYR A 160 7.33 4.52 15.21
N VAL A 161 6.86 3.33 15.54
CA VAL A 161 6.51 2.28 14.61
C VAL A 161 5.04 1.92 14.77
N THR A 162 4.41 1.49 13.68
CA THR A 162 3.02 1.05 13.65
C THR A 162 2.93 -0.37 13.12
N GLY A 163 1.96 -1.12 13.61
CA GLY A 163 1.63 -2.43 13.09
C GLY A 163 0.17 -2.75 13.35
N GLY A 164 -0.50 -3.35 12.38
CA GLY A 164 -1.93 -3.60 12.51
C GLY A 164 -2.54 -4.30 11.31
N VAL A 165 -3.84 -4.09 11.17
CA VAL A 165 -4.63 -4.63 10.06
C VAL A 165 -5.46 -3.53 9.41
N MET A 166 -5.68 -3.64 8.12
CA MET A 166 -6.48 -2.70 7.35
C MET A 166 -7.50 -3.46 6.53
N ALA A 167 -8.77 -3.19 6.77
CA ALA A 167 -9.86 -3.64 5.91
C ALA A 167 -10.09 -2.61 4.79
N THR A 168 -10.28 -3.08 3.57
CA THR A 168 -10.54 -2.23 2.41
C THR A 168 -11.78 -2.71 1.68
N PHE A 169 -12.58 -1.77 1.21
CA PHE A 169 -13.80 -2.03 0.44
C PHE A 169 -13.75 -1.20 -0.85
N ASP A 170 -13.72 -1.88 -1.98
CA ASP A 170 -13.78 -1.23 -3.29
C ASP A 170 -15.21 -0.79 -3.60
N VAL A 171 -15.43 0.51 -3.65
CA VAL A 171 -16.71 1.15 -3.97
C VAL A 171 -16.73 1.73 -5.39
N GLY A 172 -15.67 1.53 -6.16
CA GLY A 172 -15.59 1.93 -7.57
C GLY A 172 -16.64 1.21 -8.42
N LYS A 173 -17.11 1.88 -9.48
CA LYS A 173 -18.00 1.26 -10.46
C LYS A 173 -17.20 0.22 -11.24
N LYS A 174 -17.54 -1.05 -11.06
CA LYS A 174 -16.96 -2.16 -11.83
C LYS A 174 -17.65 -2.23 -13.19
N LYS A 175 -16.87 -2.05 -14.26
CA LYS A 175 -17.32 -2.39 -15.62
C LYS A 175 -17.07 -3.89 -15.86
N SER A 176 -17.78 -4.49 -16.82
CA SER A 176 -17.49 -5.85 -17.27
C SER A 176 -16.15 -5.82 -18.04
N GLU A 177 -15.08 -6.14 -17.34
CA GLU A 177 -13.69 -6.12 -17.82
C GLU A 177 -13.10 -7.52 -17.72
N ALA A 178 -12.01 -7.80 -18.43
CA ALA A 178 -11.37 -9.13 -18.44
C ALA A 178 -10.96 -9.59 -17.03
N LEU A 179 -10.49 -8.67 -16.17
CA LEU A 179 -10.16 -8.94 -14.78
C LEU A 179 -11.14 -8.21 -13.86
N MET A 180 -11.88 -8.99 -13.04
CA MET A 180 -12.69 -8.45 -11.95
C MET A 180 -12.10 -8.83 -10.60
N PHE A 181 -12.04 -7.84 -9.70
CA PHE A 181 -11.57 -8.04 -8.34
C PHE A 181 -12.72 -8.09 -7.34
N ASN A 182 -12.51 -8.82 -6.25
CA ASN A 182 -13.43 -8.86 -5.12
C ASN A 182 -13.56 -7.46 -4.49
N THR A 183 -14.71 -7.19 -3.89
CA THR A 183 -15.01 -5.88 -3.29
C THR A 183 -14.26 -5.66 -1.98
N ALA A 184 -13.97 -6.71 -1.21
CA ALA A 184 -13.33 -6.61 0.09
C ALA A 184 -11.95 -7.28 0.08
N ASP A 185 -10.98 -6.64 0.72
CA ASP A 185 -9.64 -7.19 0.95
C ASP A 185 -9.16 -6.83 2.37
N VAL A 186 -8.25 -7.63 2.90
CA VAL A 186 -7.64 -7.43 4.21
C VAL A 186 -6.14 -7.41 4.07
N PHE A 187 -5.53 -6.38 4.66
CA PHE A 187 -4.08 -6.19 4.65
C PHE A 187 -3.49 -6.30 6.05
N LEU A 188 -2.30 -6.90 6.13
CA LEU A 188 -1.42 -6.72 7.27
C LEU A 188 -0.61 -5.45 7.04
N THR A 189 -0.56 -4.56 8.03
CA THR A 189 0.13 -3.28 7.93
C THR A 189 1.34 -3.23 8.85
N CYS A 190 2.43 -2.67 8.37
CA CYS A 190 3.54 -2.25 9.21
C CYS A 190 4.07 -0.91 8.69
N GLY A 191 4.46 -0.03 9.60
CA GLY A 191 4.91 1.30 9.24
C GLY A 191 5.87 1.90 10.26
N PHE A 192 6.46 3.00 9.87
CA PHE A 192 7.29 3.81 10.76
C PHE A 192 7.11 5.28 10.43
N GLY A 193 7.26 6.11 11.43
CA GLY A 193 7.08 7.55 11.31
C GLY A 193 7.75 8.29 12.46
N CYS A 194 7.58 9.59 12.43
CA CYS A 194 8.08 10.47 13.48
C CYS A 194 7.03 11.55 13.78
N ASP A 195 6.71 11.72 15.04
CA ASP A 195 5.87 12.82 15.50
C ASP A 195 6.72 14.08 15.65
N PHE A 196 6.37 15.15 14.97
CA PHE A 196 6.96 16.49 15.10
C PHE A 196 5.97 17.40 15.83
N TYR A 197 6.38 17.91 16.99
CA TYR A 197 5.56 18.81 17.81
C TYR A 197 5.81 20.25 17.38
N LEU A 198 4.90 20.78 16.58
CA LEU A 198 4.91 22.18 16.18
C LEU A 198 4.13 23.03 17.20
N PRO A 199 4.28 24.36 17.21
CA PRO A 199 3.60 25.22 18.18
C PRO A 199 2.08 25.04 18.21
N TYR A 200 1.45 24.84 17.04
CA TYR A 200 -0.01 24.80 16.89
C TYR A 200 -0.59 23.42 16.70
N PHE A 201 0.15 22.52 16.04
CA PHE A 201 -0.31 21.17 15.72
C PHE A 201 0.84 20.16 15.79
N LYS A 202 0.51 18.91 15.75
CA LYS A 202 1.47 17.80 15.67
C LYS A 202 1.45 17.27 14.25
N PHE A 203 2.60 17.20 13.63
CA PHE A 203 2.80 16.72 12.26
C PHE A 203 3.48 15.37 12.29
N ASN A 204 2.86 14.34 11.67
CA ASN A 204 3.37 12.98 11.74
C ASN A 204 3.50 12.40 10.33
N PRO A 205 4.65 12.54 9.67
CA PRO A 205 4.96 11.78 8.47
C PRO A 205 5.13 10.30 8.79
N GLU A 206 4.48 9.45 8.00
CA GLU A 206 4.51 7.99 8.16
C GLU A 206 4.66 7.31 6.81
N VAL A 207 5.49 6.28 6.74
CA VAL A 207 5.56 5.34 5.62
C VAL A 207 5.01 4.01 6.10
N LYS A 208 3.99 3.49 5.42
CA LYS A 208 3.28 2.27 5.75
C LYS A 208 3.35 1.27 4.59
N PHE A 209 3.70 0.03 4.91
CA PHE A 209 3.67 -1.10 4.00
C PHE A 209 2.45 -1.95 4.31
N CYS A 210 1.65 -2.23 3.29
CA CYS A 210 0.42 -3.01 3.39
C CYS A 210 0.55 -4.26 2.52
N PHE A 211 0.44 -5.42 3.16
CA PHE A 211 0.55 -6.73 2.51
C PHE A 211 -0.82 -7.39 2.44
N GLY A 212 -1.35 -7.59 1.23
CA GLY A 212 -2.64 -8.25 1.02
C GLY A 212 -2.62 -9.71 1.44
N LEU A 213 -3.57 -10.09 2.29
CA LEU A 213 -3.70 -11.46 2.79
C LEU A 213 -4.62 -12.29 1.91
N THR A 214 -5.67 -11.68 1.36
CA THR A 214 -6.72 -12.37 0.60
C THR A 214 -6.41 -12.44 -0.89
N ASP A 215 -7.06 -13.40 -1.56
CA ASP A 215 -7.08 -13.45 -3.02
C ASP A 215 -8.19 -12.52 -3.52
N ILE A 216 -7.78 -11.50 -4.26
CA ILE A 216 -8.73 -10.51 -4.77
C ILE A 216 -9.32 -10.88 -6.13
N LEU A 217 -8.84 -11.95 -6.80
CA LEU A 217 -9.35 -12.37 -8.08
C LEU A 217 -10.75 -13.03 -7.93
N ARG A 218 -11.69 -12.62 -8.75
CA ARG A 218 -13.00 -13.25 -8.83
C ARG A 218 -12.99 -14.35 -9.88
N HIS A 219 -12.88 -15.62 -9.43
CA HIS A 219 -12.77 -16.79 -10.31
C HIS A 219 -14.10 -17.15 -11.01
N LYS A 220 -15.24 -16.97 -10.33
CA LYS A 220 -16.57 -17.29 -10.91
C LYS A 220 -17.09 -16.10 -11.70
N ARG A 221 -17.11 -16.22 -13.01
CA ARG A 221 -17.45 -15.16 -13.97
C ARG A 221 -18.58 -15.60 -14.93
N PRO A 222 -19.82 -15.78 -14.47
CA PRO A 222 -20.95 -16.13 -15.35
C PRO A 222 -21.29 -15.01 -16.36
N ASP A 223 -20.78 -13.81 -16.13
CA ASP A 223 -20.93 -12.64 -17.00
C ASP A 223 -20.03 -12.67 -18.25
N LEU A 224 -19.10 -13.63 -18.35
CA LEU A 224 -18.19 -13.81 -19.49
C LEU A 224 -18.52 -15.04 -20.36
N ASP A 225 -19.65 -15.71 -20.14
CA ASP A 225 -20.06 -16.88 -20.94
C ASP A 225 -20.14 -16.55 -22.44
N ASP A 226 -20.45 -15.28 -22.79
CA ASP A 226 -20.53 -14.78 -24.15
C ASP A 226 -19.16 -14.38 -24.75
N ASN A 227 -18.07 -14.28 -23.94
CA ASN A 227 -16.74 -13.84 -24.37
C ASN A 227 -15.65 -14.83 -23.92
N PRO A 228 -15.45 -15.93 -24.64
CA PRO A 228 -14.52 -17.00 -24.25
C PRO A 228 -13.04 -16.55 -24.19
N GLU A 229 -12.64 -15.51 -24.93
CA GLU A 229 -11.27 -14.98 -24.87
C GLU A 229 -10.96 -14.30 -23.53
N MET A 230 -11.91 -13.52 -23.00
CA MET A 230 -11.74 -12.90 -21.67
C MET A 230 -11.78 -13.93 -20.54
N LEU A 231 -12.52 -15.03 -20.71
CA LEU A 231 -12.57 -16.12 -19.75
C LEU A 231 -11.22 -16.83 -19.68
N LYS A 232 -10.58 -17.13 -20.82
CA LYS A 232 -9.25 -17.71 -20.91
C LYS A 232 -8.20 -16.87 -20.15
N MET A 233 -8.28 -15.54 -20.22
CA MET A 233 -7.38 -14.64 -19.50
C MET A 233 -7.57 -14.73 -17.97
N THR A 234 -8.81 -14.82 -17.50
CA THR A 234 -9.10 -14.99 -16.07
C THR A 234 -8.62 -16.35 -15.56
N GLU A 235 -8.80 -17.41 -16.33
CA GLU A 235 -8.40 -18.79 -15.98
C GLU A 235 -6.89 -19.00 -16.00
N SER A 236 -6.11 -18.17 -16.71
CA SER A 236 -4.64 -18.23 -16.70
C SER A 236 -4.03 -17.81 -15.37
N LEU A 237 -4.81 -17.14 -14.50
CA LEU A 237 -4.36 -16.65 -13.21
C LEU A 237 -4.88 -17.54 -12.07
N ALA A 238 -3.96 -18.11 -11.28
CA ALA A 238 -4.31 -18.91 -10.10
C ALA A 238 -4.69 -18.02 -8.90
N LYS A 239 -4.01 -16.90 -8.72
CA LYS A 239 -4.19 -16.01 -7.57
C LYS A 239 -3.66 -14.61 -7.85
N VAL A 240 -4.35 -13.61 -7.33
CA VAL A 240 -3.91 -12.21 -7.36
C VAL A 240 -3.91 -11.64 -5.95
N LYS A 241 -2.75 -11.17 -5.49
CA LYS A 241 -2.62 -10.42 -4.23
C LYS A 241 -2.28 -8.98 -4.51
N GLN A 242 -2.77 -8.10 -3.66
CA GLN A 242 -2.47 -6.68 -3.74
C GLN A 242 -1.54 -6.28 -2.60
N ASN A 243 -0.49 -5.54 -2.92
CA ASN A 243 0.36 -4.87 -1.93
C ASN A 243 0.27 -3.37 -2.13
N MET A 244 0.48 -2.59 -1.07
CA MET A 244 0.52 -1.13 -1.17
C MET A 244 1.65 -0.56 -0.33
N ILE A 245 2.22 0.55 -0.81
CA ILE A 245 3.09 1.43 -0.03
C ILE A 245 2.34 2.75 0.10
N VAL A 246 2.15 3.21 1.33
CA VAL A 246 1.41 4.43 1.64
C VAL A 246 2.33 5.41 2.36
N ILE A 247 2.42 6.63 1.84
CA ILE A 247 3.13 7.74 2.47
C ILE A 247 2.06 8.71 2.96
N THR A 248 1.92 8.85 4.26
CA THR A 248 0.83 9.61 4.88
C THR A 248 1.39 10.72 5.75
N PHE A 249 0.74 11.87 5.72
CA PHE A 249 1.02 13.03 6.56
C PHE A 249 -0.18 13.26 7.46
N TYR A 250 -0.03 13.00 8.76
CA TYR A 250 -1.08 13.22 9.76
C TYR A 250 -0.91 14.59 10.41
N PHE A 251 -2.04 15.22 10.70
CA PHE A 251 -2.17 16.50 11.37
C PHE A 251 -3.10 16.33 12.58
N GLU A 252 -2.52 16.50 13.80
CA GLU A 252 -3.20 16.33 15.09
C GLU A 252 -3.24 17.62 15.91
#